data_8ea629f107f4726bdb109c52a5b5a5c4
#
_entry.id   8ea629f107f4726bdb109c52a5b5a5c4
#
_cell.length_a   1.000
_cell.length_b   1.000
_cell.length_c   1.000
_cell.angle_alpha   90.00
_cell.angle_beta   90.00
_cell.angle_gamma   90.00
#
_symmetry.space_group_name_H-M   'P 1'
#
loop_
_entity.id
_entity.type
_entity.pdbx_description
1 polymer ?
#
loop_
_entity_poly.entity_id
_entity_poly.type
_entity_poly.pdbx_seq_one_letter_code
_entity_poly.pdbx_strand_id
1 'polypeptide(L)'
;MFATAHSFFLTVNAQTQFTGWVASFNTIKTGKQTSLHTDIQLRSTNGWEQIQTILLRPGINFHVNKKTIVTAGYAYISNRRTVNNISDLVPEHRIWEQLLYNHKWKNIFISHRFRLEQRFMSKVIVVNNELESNGTAYASRFRYFIRNIIPFKKEKTFSNGLFAALQNEVFINSGNTANVNGEFFDQNRLYLATGYRLNAKADLEIGYMNQYVNGRGRQFTNNHILQLAGYLRL
;
A
#
# COMPACT_ATOMS: atom_id res chain seq x y z
N MET A 1 23.98 18.27 49.24
CA MET A 1 23.82 18.61 47.82
C MET A 1 23.04 17.47 47.18
N PHE A 2 21.68 17.58 47.14
CA PHE A 2 20.79 16.55 46.60
C PHE A 2 20.59 16.82 45.11
N ALA A 3 21.03 15.89 44.26
CA ALA A 3 20.78 15.95 42.83
C ALA A 3 19.33 15.45 42.57
N THR A 4 18.44 16.33 42.16
CA THR A 4 17.10 15.97 41.69
C THR A 4 17.21 15.39 40.30
N ALA A 5 17.01 14.10 40.16
CA ALA A 5 16.88 13.45 38.86
C ALA A 5 15.53 13.85 38.23
N HIS A 6 15.56 14.69 37.21
CA HIS A 6 14.39 14.98 36.38
C HIS A 6 14.18 13.82 35.41
N SER A 7 13.22 12.97 35.69
CA SER A 7 12.75 11.96 34.75
C SER A 7 11.94 12.65 33.64
N PHE A 8 12.52 12.75 32.44
CA PHE A 8 11.81 13.16 31.23
C PHE A 8 10.85 12.03 30.82
N PHE A 9 9.57 12.17 31.15
CA PHE A 9 8.52 11.35 30.55
C PHE A 9 8.34 11.76 29.11
N LEU A 10 8.89 10.95 28.20
CA LEU A 10 8.69 11.13 26.77
C LEU A 10 7.31 10.57 26.39
N THR A 11 6.35 11.43 26.14
CA THR A 11 5.01 11.04 25.67
C THR A 11 5.10 10.51 24.25
N VAL A 12 4.75 9.24 24.09
CA VAL A 12 4.56 8.61 22.78
C VAL A 12 3.12 8.87 22.35
N ASN A 13 2.91 9.63 21.29
CA ASN A 13 1.57 9.87 20.75
C ASN A 13 1.21 8.76 19.74
N ALA A 14 0.36 7.85 20.17
CA ALA A 14 -0.23 6.80 19.35
C ALA A 14 -1.61 7.23 18.89
N GLN A 15 -1.86 7.26 17.59
CA GLN A 15 -3.20 7.48 17.04
C GLN A 15 -3.74 6.18 16.46
N THR A 16 -4.94 5.79 16.89
CA THR A 16 -5.67 4.66 16.31
C THR A 16 -6.78 5.16 15.40
N GLN A 17 -6.90 4.58 14.21
CA GLN A 17 -7.92 4.93 13.23
C GLN A 17 -8.62 3.70 12.68
N PHE A 18 -9.92 3.84 12.34
CA PHE A 18 -10.74 2.82 11.68
C PHE A 18 -11.15 3.32 10.30
N THR A 19 -10.69 2.66 9.26
CA THR A 19 -10.86 3.12 7.87
C THR A 19 -11.35 1.99 6.96
N GLY A 20 -11.90 2.35 5.81
CA GLY A 20 -12.33 1.42 4.77
C GLY A 20 -11.55 1.63 3.48
N TRP A 21 -11.15 0.51 2.84
CA TRP A 21 -10.48 0.53 1.55
C TRP A 21 -11.25 -0.30 0.53
N VAL A 22 -11.40 0.24 -0.66
CA VAL A 22 -11.88 -0.50 -1.83
C VAL A 22 -10.78 -0.52 -2.86
N ALA A 23 -10.47 -1.70 -3.39
CA ALA A 23 -9.35 -1.90 -4.30
C ALA A 23 -9.73 -2.78 -5.49
N SER A 24 -9.22 -2.43 -6.68
CA SER A 24 -9.28 -3.25 -7.89
C SER A 24 -7.86 -3.45 -8.43
N PHE A 25 -7.46 -4.71 -8.54
CA PHE A 25 -6.15 -5.12 -9.05
C PHE A 25 -6.36 -5.87 -10.37
N ASN A 26 -5.89 -5.31 -11.47
CA ASN A 26 -6.15 -5.89 -12.77
C ASN A 26 -4.84 -6.22 -13.49
N THR A 27 -4.86 -7.32 -14.24
CA THR A 27 -3.81 -7.71 -15.17
C THR A 27 -4.48 -8.04 -16.49
N ILE A 28 -4.16 -7.28 -17.53
CA ILE A 28 -4.74 -7.43 -18.86
C ILE A 28 -3.64 -7.84 -19.81
N LYS A 29 -3.74 -9.04 -20.40
CA LYS A 29 -2.74 -9.56 -21.32
C LYS A 29 -2.71 -8.71 -22.60
N THR A 30 -1.55 -8.18 -22.95
CA THR A 30 -1.34 -7.34 -24.14
C THR A 30 -0.46 -8.00 -25.18
N GLY A 31 0.27 -9.07 -24.84
CA GLY A 31 1.15 -9.76 -25.75
C GLY A 31 1.58 -11.14 -25.21
N LYS A 32 2.53 -11.78 -25.90
CA LYS A 32 3.05 -13.10 -25.48
C LYS A 32 3.77 -13.01 -24.13
N GLN A 33 4.53 -11.95 -23.89
CA GLN A 33 5.34 -11.72 -22.70
C GLN A 33 4.97 -10.44 -21.96
N THR A 34 3.92 -9.72 -22.38
CA THR A 34 3.52 -8.45 -21.80
C THR A 34 2.08 -8.45 -21.30
N SER A 35 1.82 -7.72 -20.23
CA SER A 35 0.48 -7.41 -19.76
C SER A 35 0.44 -6.02 -19.12
N LEU A 36 -0.72 -5.37 -19.17
CA LEU A 36 -0.99 -4.14 -18.44
C LEU A 36 -1.36 -4.52 -17.00
N HIS A 37 -0.69 -3.88 -16.04
CA HIS A 37 -1.05 -3.89 -14.63
C HIS A 37 -1.82 -2.63 -14.30
N THR A 38 -2.94 -2.72 -13.58
CA THR A 38 -3.60 -1.55 -12.99
C THR A 38 -3.99 -1.86 -11.55
N ASP A 39 -3.81 -0.87 -10.69
CA ASP A 39 -4.17 -0.90 -9.28
C ASP A 39 -4.92 0.41 -8.97
N ILE A 40 -6.20 0.28 -8.66
CA ILE A 40 -7.10 1.41 -8.38
C ILE A 40 -7.59 1.23 -6.96
N GLN A 41 -7.44 2.26 -6.12
CA GLN A 41 -7.86 2.20 -4.74
C GLN A 41 -8.53 3.49 -4.29
N LEU A 42 -9.61 3.33 -3.54
CA LEU A 42 -10.25 4.38 -2.74
C LEU A 42 -10.10 4.01 -1.26
N ARG A 43 -9.68 4.97 -0.46
CA ARG A 43 -9.46 4.80 0.97
C ARG A 43 -10.16 5.90 1.71
N SER A 44 -10.86 5.56 2.79
CA SER A 44 -11.56 6.53 3.63
C SER A 44 -10.65 7.14 4.72
N THR A 45 -11.09 8.25 5.27
CA THR A 45 -10.61 8.78 6.56
C THR A 45 -11.07 7.89 7.72
N ASN A 46 -10.64 8.23 8.93
CA ASN A 46 -11.18 7.65 10.15
C ASN A 46 -12.70 7.84 10.20
N GLY A 47 -13.43 6.80 10.67
CA GLY A 47 -14.89 6.83 10.73
C GLY A 47 -15.61 6.78 9.37
N TRP A 48 -14.89 6.66 8.26
CA TRP A 48 -15.41 6.54 6.88
C TRP A 48 -16.16 7.77 6.35
N GLU A 49 -15.90 8.92 6.93
CA GLU A 49 -16.64 10.16 6.63
C GLU A 49 -16.29 10.76 5.26
N GLN A 50 -15.01 10.66 4.86
CA GLN A 50 -14.50 11.30 3.65
C GLN A 50 -13.49 10.40 2.93
N ILE A 51 -13.16 10.76 1.69
CA ILE A 51 -12.07 10.14 0.95
C ILE A 51 -10.72 10.66 1.50
N GLN A 52 -9.89 9.73 1.98
CA GLN A 52 -8.53 9.99 2.41
C GLN A 52 -7.54 9.90 1.26
N THR A 53 -7.73 8.88 0.37
CA THR A 53 -6.78 8.64 -0.73
C THR A 53 -7.51 8.10 -1.95
N ILE A 54 -7.17 8.66 -3.10
CA ILE A 54 -7.44 8.09 -4.42
C ILE A 54 -6.09 7.66 -4.98
N LEU A 55 -5.98 6.40 -5.43
CA LEU A 55 -4.76 5.87 -6.03
C LEU A 55 -5.07 5.24 -7.38
N LEU A 56 -4.33 5.68 -8.40
CA LEU A 56 -4.30 5.10 -9.74
C LEU A 56 -2.86 4.69 -10.05
N ARG A 57 -2.63 3.39 -10.32
CA ARG A 57 -1.27 2.87 -10.52
C ARG A 57 -1.22 1.92 -11.73
N PRO A 58 -1.14 2.46 -12.94
CA PRO A 58 -0.82 1.68 -14.12
C PRO A 58 0.65 1.27 -14.18
N GLY A 59 0.92 0.18 -14.89
CA GLY A 59 2.27 -0.30 -15.17
C GLY A 59 2.28 -1.36 -16.26
N ILE A 60 3.43 -1.60 -16.86
CA ILE A 60 3.63 -2.62 -17.87
C ILE A 60 4.42 -3.76 -17.23
N ASN A 61 3.83 -4.95 -17.22
CA ASN A 61 4.48 -6.18 -16.82
C ASN A 61 5.22 -6.78 -18.00
N PHE A 62 6.44 -7.24 -17.75
CA PHE A 62 7.20 -8.13 -18.61
C PHE A 62 7.37 -9.48 -17.92
N HIS A 63 6.81 -10.53 -18.52
CA HIS A 63 6.85 -11.91 -18.01
C HIS A 63 8.17 -12.56 -18.43
N VAL A 64 9.18 -12.50 -17.55
CA VAL A 64 10.51 -13.13 -17.79
C VAL A 64 10.37 -14.65 -17.93
N ASN A 65 9.51 -15.24 -17.09
CA ASN A 65 9.11 -16.63 -17.14
C ASN A 65 7.76 -16.81 -16.42
N LYS A 66 7.28 -18.07 -16.29
CA LYS A 66 6.00 -18.39 -15.63
C LYS A 66 5.92 -17.99 -14.14
N LYS A 67 7.06 -17.73 -13.49
CA LYS A 67 7.15 -17.40 -12.05
C LYS A 67 7.57 -15.96 -11.79
N THR A 68 8.28 -15.34 -12.73
CA THR A 68 8.96 -14.05 -12.53
C THR A 68 8.42 -13.00 -13.48
N ILE A 69 7.98 -11.88 -12.91
CA ILE A 69 7.44 -10.74 -13.65
C ILE A 69 8.22 -9.51 -13.17
N VAL A 70 8.71 -8.73 -14.12
CA VAL A 70 9.27 -7.39 -13.89
C VAL A 70 8.26 -6.37 -14.36
N THR A 71 8.06 -5.31 -13.60
CA THR A 71 7.09 -4.26 -13.93
C THR A 71 7.74 -2.89 -13.76
N ALA A 72 7.45 -1.98 -14.69
CA ALA A 72 7.69 -0.55 -14.51
C ALA A 72 6.37 0.20 -14.69
N GLY A 73 6.19 1.27 -13.94
CA GLY A 73 4.94 2.00 -14.00
C GLY A 73 4.98 3.36 -13.35
N TYR A 74 3.84 4.01 -13.45
CA TYR A 74 3.57 5.32 -12.86
C TYR A 74 2.41 5.19 -11.87
N ALA A 75 2.38 6.05 -10.85
CA ALA A 75 1.24 6.16 -9.97
C ALA A 75 0.88 7.63 -9.72
N TYR A 76 -0.41 7.93 -9.86
CA TYR A 76 -1.02 9.14 -9.37
C TYR A 76 -1.75 8.83 -8.07
N ILE A 77 -1.44 9.59 -7.04
CA ILE A 77 -2.04 9.41 -5.73
C ILE A 77 -2.50 10.78 -5.24
N SER A 78 -3.76 10.90 -4.88
CA SER A 78 -4.31 12.09 -4.27
C SER A 78 -4.62 11.78 -2.81
N ASN A 79 -3.88 12.42 -1.90
CA ASN A 79 -3.99 12.20 -0.46
C ASN A 79 -4.59 13.44 0.21
N ARG A 80 -5.58 13.25 1.07
CA ARG A 80 -6.09 14.34 1.90
C ARG A 80 -5.01 14.80 2.87
N ARG A 81 -4.76 16.10 2.87
CA ARG A 81 -3.86 16.78 3.79
C ARG A 81 -4.58 17.94 4.46
N THR A 82 -4.25 18.17 5.73
CA THR A 82 -4.78 19.30 6.50
C THR A 82 -3.62 20.19 6.93
N VAL A 83 -3.69 21.46 6.59
CA VAL A 83 -2.75 22.50 7.02
C VAL A 83 -3.59 23.68 7.54
N ASN A 84 -3.35 24.14 8.77
CA ASN A 84 -4.09 25.24 9.41
C ASN A 84 -5.62 25.08 9.32
N ASN A 85 -6.12 23.87 9.60
CA ASN A 85 -7.55 23.47 9.53
C ASN A 85 -8.17 23.47 8.11
N ILE A 86 -7.40 23.74 7.07
CA ILE A 86 -7.84 23.63 5.67
C ILE A 86 -7.42 22.28 5.14
N SER A 87 -8.39 21.54 4.60
CA SER A 87 -8.21 20.16 4.20
C SER A 87 -8.59 19.97 2.75
N ASP A 88 -7.66 19.44 1.95
CA ASP A 88 -7.90 19.11 0.54
C ASP A 88 -7.10 17.88 0.08
N LEU A 89 -7.42 17.39 -1.11
CA LEU A 89 -6.74 16.29 -1.78
C LEU A 89 -5.49 16.81 -2.52
N VAL A 90 -4.31 16.43 -2.03
CA VAL A 90 -3.01 16.88 -2.52
C VAL A 90 -2.36 15.78 -3.35
N PRO A 91 -1.92 16.07 -4.59
CA PRO A 91 -1.33 15.09 -5.49
C PRO A 91 0.09 14.66 -5.09
N GLU A 92 0.37 13.40 -5.36
CA GLU A 92 1.69 12.79 -5.30
C GLU A 92 1.88 11.93 -6.55
N HIS A 93 2.99 12.13 -7.25
CA HIS A 93 3.38 11.36 -8.42
C HIS A 93 4.45 10.35 -8.03
N ARG A 94 4.39 9.14 -8.59
CA ARG A 94 5.43 8.12 -8.37
C ARG A 94 5.82 7.46 -9.67
N ILE A 95 7.10 7.23 -9.83
CA ILE A 95 7.66 6.22 -10.73
C ILE A 95 7.94 4.99 -9.86
N TRP A 96 7.69 3.80 -10.38
CA TRP A 96 7.92 2.59 -9.60
C TRP A 96 8.36 1.43 -10.49
N GLU A 97 9.26 0.63 -9.96
CA GLU A 97 9.72 -0.63 -10.53
C GLU A 97 9.45 -1.78 -9.54
N GLN A 98 9.21 -2.95 -10.09
CA GLN A 98 8.85 -4.11 -9.28
C GLN A 98 9.38 -5.41 -9.88
N LEU A 99 9.83 -6.29 -9.00
CA LEU A 99 10.05 -7.69 -9.26
C LEU A 99 9.02 -8.51 -8.48
N LEU A 100 8.24 -9.33 -9.18
CA LEU A 100 7.28 -10.28 -8.61
C LEU A 100 7.78 -11.69 -8.88
N TYR A 101 7.88 -12.50 -7.83
CA TYR A 101 8.22 -13.92 -7.91
C TYR A 101 7.11 -14.76 -7.29
N ASN A 102 6.54 -15.69 -8.09
CA ASN A 102 5.45 -16.57 -7.70
C ASN A 102 5.91 -18.00 -7.64
N HIS A 103 5.56 -18.70 -6.57
CA HIS A 103 5.79 -20.13 -6.46
C HIS A 103 4.66 -20.81 -5.69
N LYS A 104 4.68 -22.13 -5.67
CA LYS A 104 3.71 -22.95 -4.92
C LYS A 104 4.47 -23.85 -3.95
N TRP A 105 4.01 -23.89 -2.71
CA TRP A 105 4.47 -24.85 -1.73
C TRP A 105 3.26 -25.64 -1.22
N LYS A 106 3.25 -26.95 -1.46
CA LYS A 106 2.07 -27.81 -1.24
C LYS A 106 0.83 -27.23 -1.93
N ASN A 107 -0.18 -26.82 -1.15
CA ASN A 107 -1.42 -26.20 -1.64
C ASN A 107 -1.44 -24.67 -1.49
N ILE A 108 -0.35 -24.05 -1.07
CA ILE A 108 -0.25 -22.61 -0.82
C ILE A 108 0.40 -21.95 -2.04
N PHE A 109 -0.25 -20.92 -2.59
CA PHE A 109 0.32 -20.07 -3.63
C PHE A 109 0.99 -18.87 -2.96
N ILE A 110 2.29 -18.72 -3.19
CA ILE A 110 3.13 -17.73 -2.53
C ILE A 110 3.63 -16.74 -3.57
N SER A 111 3.48 -15.45 -3.27
CA SER A 111 3.96 -14.34 -4.08
C SER A 111 4.90 -13.46 -3.26
N HIS A 112 6.09 -13.21 -3.76
CA HIS A 112 7.04 -12.24 -3.22
C HIS A 112 7.12 -11.06 -4.18
N ARG A 113 7.04 -9.85 -3.66
CA ARG A 113 7.15 -8.62 -4.43
C ARG A 113 8.17 -7.70 -3.80
N PHE A 114 9.14 -7.28 -4.59
CA PHE A 114 10.10 -6.24 -4.28
C PHE A 114 9.76 -5.02 -5.14
N ARG A 115 9.53 -3.87 -4.54
CA ARG A 115 9.17 -2.65 -5.26
C ARG A 115 10.03 -1.49 -4.79
N LEU A 116 10.54 -0.73 -5.75
CA LEU A 116 11.15 0.58 -5.53
C LEU A 116 10.17 1.66 -6.00
N GLU A 117 10.03 2.73 -5.24
CA GLU A 117 9.17 3.87 -5.57
C GLU A 117 9.98 5.16 -5.44
N GLN A 118 10.02 5.95 -6.51
CA GLN A 118 10.48 7.35 -6.49
C GLN A 118 9.23 8.23 -6.35
N ARG A 119 9.15 8.96 -5.25
CA ARG A 119 7.98 9.71 -4.83
C ARG A 119 8.21 11.20 -5.00
N PHE A 120 7.33 11.87 -5.74
CA PHE A 120 7.29 13.32 -5.94
C PHE A 120 6.03 13.86 -5.27
N MET A 121 6.17 14.35 -4.05
CA MET A 121 5.09 14.77 -3.19
C MET A 121 4.93 16.28 -3.27
N SER A 122 3.73 16.79 -3.59
CA SER A 122 3.47 18.23 -3.56
C SER A 122 3.60 18.76 -2.12
N LYS A 123 4.39 19.81 -1.97
CA LYS A 123 4.36 20.66 -0.78
C LYS A 123 3.20 21.63 -0.91
N VAL A 124 2.49 21.91 0.19
CA VAL A 124 1.36 22.81 0.16
C VAL A 124 1.47 23.86 1.25
N ILE A 125 0.95 25.04 0.95
CA ILE A 125 0.76 26.18 1.87
C ILE A 125 -0.69 26.63 1.79
N VAL A 126 -1.13 27.37 2.78
CA VAL A 126 -2.46 27.99 2.78
C VAL A 126 -2.36 29.41 2.20
N VAL A 127 -3.12 29.65 1.11
CA VAL A 127 -3.28 30.96 0.48
C VAL A 127 -4.78 31.18 0.27
N ASN A 128 -5.31 32.32 0.66
CA ASN A 128 -6.74 32.68 0.50
C ASN A 128 -7.72 31.58 0.96
N ASN A 129 -7.40 30.89 2.05
CA ASN A 129 -8.19 29.79 2.63
C ASN A 129 -8.27 28.52 1.74
N GLU A 130 -7.30 28.34 0.86
CA GLU A 130 -7.14 27.15 -0.01
C GLU A 130 -5.73 26.56 0.12
N LEU A 131 -5.56 25.27 -0.20
CA LEU A 131 -4.24 24.62 -0.26
C LEU A 131 -3.63 24.81 -1.65
N GLU A 132 -2.59 25.63 -1.73
CA GLU A 132 -1.85 25.83 -2.97
C GLU A 132 -0.50 25.06 -2.96
N SER A 133 -0.08 24.62 -4.15
CA SER A 133 1.20 23.93 -4.31
C SER A 133 2.38 24.91 -4.15
N ASN A 134 3.31 24.57 -3.27
CA ASN A 134 4.56 25.32 -3.04
C ASN A 134 5.78 24.38 -3.22
N GLY A 135 5.90 23.86 -4.44
CA GLY A 135 7.01 23.01 -4.84
C GLY A 135 6.80 21.51 -4.58
N THR A 136 7.85 20.75 -4.76
CA THR A 136 7.83 19.28 -4.69
C THR A 136 8.91 18.77 -3.74
N ALA A 137 8.55 17.77 -2.93
CA ALA A 137 9.48 17.00 -2.12
C ALA A 137 9.72 15.65 -2.77
N TYR A 138 10.99 15.25 -2.89
CA TYR A 138 11.39 13.94 -3.39
C TYR A 138 11.69 13.00 -2.22
N ALA A 139 11.28 11.74 -2.35
CA ALA A 139 11.68 10.64 -1.47
C ALA A 139 11.73 9.33 -2.24
N SER A 140 12.60 8.42 -1.82
CA SER A 140 12.67 7.06 -2.36
C SER A 140 12.24 6.06 -1.29
N ARG A 141 11.57 4.96 -1.71
CA ARG A 141 11.05 3.96 -0.81
C ARG A 141 11.14 2.56 -1.41
N PHE A 142 11.71 1.64 -0.65
CA PHE A 142 11.71 0.23 -0.95
C PHE A 142 10.55 -0.47 -0.21
N ARG A 143 9.94 -1.49 -0.85
CA ARG A 143 8.84 -2.26 -0.28
C ARG A 143 9.08 -3.74 -0.53
N TYR A 144 9.00 -4.53 0.52
CA TYR A 144 8.93 -5.99 0.43
C TYR A 144 7.55 -6.48 0.85
N PHE A 145 6.99 -7.35 0.05
CA PHE A 145 5.66 -7.90 0.23
C PHE A 145 5.69 -9.41 0.04
N ILE A 146 5.01 -10.12 0.93
CA ILE A 146 4.73 -11.53 0.81
C ILE A 146 3.22 -11.77 0.94
N ARG A 147 2.67 -12.61 0.06
CA ARG A 147 1.26 -12.98 0.07
C ARG A 147 1.12 -14.50 -0.10
N ASN A 148 0.31 -15.09 0.75
CA ASN A 148 -0.04 -16.50 0.72
C ASN A 148 -1.53 -16.65 0.43
N ILE A 149 -1.90 -17.38 -0.62
CA ILE A 149 -3.28 -17.80 -0.90
C ILE A 149 -3.40 -19.27 -0.57
N ILE A 150 -4.35 -19.61 0.31
CA ILE A 150 -4.58 -20.92 0.86
C ILE A 150 -5.99 -21.37 0.46
N PRO A 151 -6.15 -22.12 -0.66
CA PRO A 151 -7.44 -22.68 -1.03
C PRO A 151 -7.96 -23.65 0.03
N PHE A 152 -9.26 -23.59 0.33
CA PHE A 152 -9.86 -24.54 1.29
C PHE A 152 -10.05 -25.92 0.70
N LYS A 153 -10.24 -26.00 -0.62
CA LYS A 153 -10.24 -27.28 -1.34
C LYS A 153 -8.83 -27.65 -1.80
N LYS A 154 -8.43 -28.90 -1.58
CA LYS A 154 -7.16 -29.44 -2.07
C LYS A 154 -7.33 -29.92 -3.51
N GLU A 155 -7.04 -29.05 -4.47
CA GLU A 155 -7.08 -29.35 -5.89
C GLU A 155 -5.71 -29.13 -6.54
N LYS A 156 -5.40 -29.90 -7.61
CA LYS A 156 -4.17 -29.70 -8.38
C LYS A 156 -4.11 -28.29 -8.97
N THR A 157 -5.24 -27.79 -9.44
CA THR A 157 -5.41 -26.45 -10.01
C THR A 157 -6.55 -25.75 -9.27
N PHE A 158 -6.24 -24.61 -8.64
CA PHE A 158 -7.25 -23.82 -7.96
C PHE A 158 -7.96 -22.90 -8.97
N SER A 159 -9.09 -23.35 -9.50
CA SER A 159 -9.86 -22.66 -10.55
C SER A 159 -11.06 -21.90 -10.00
N ASN A 160 -11.66 -22.34 -8.89
CA ASN A 160 -12.79 -21.70 -8.22
C ASN A 160 -12.84 -22.09 -6.74
N GLY A 161 -13.61 -21.36 -5.95
CA GLY A 161 -13.93 -21.68 -4.56
C GLY A 161 -13.31 -20.72 -3.53
N LEU A 162 -13.57 -21.02 -2.28
CA LEU A 162 -13.12 -20.23 -1.14
C LEU A 162 -11.62 -20.40 -0.88
N PHE A 163 -10.98 -19.33 -0.42
CA PHE A 163 -9.60 -19.31 0.03
C PHE A 163 -9.38 -18.33 1.18
N ALA A 164 -8.36 -18.56 1.97
CA ALA A 164 -7.80 -17.59 2.89
C ALA A 164 -6.60 -16.87 2.24
N ALA A 165 -6.41 -15.61 2.57
CA ALA A 165 -5.23 -14.85 2.18
C ALA A 165 -4.53 -14.28 3.43
N LEU A 166 -3.22 -14.49 3.52
CA LEU A 166 -2.34 -13.90 4.51
C LEU A 166 -1.28 -13.08 3.78
N GLN A 167 -1.11 -11.82 4.18
CA GLN A 167 -0.20 -10.90 3.51
C GLN A 167 0.52 -10.04 4.53
N ASN A 168 1.81 -9.82 4.32
CA ASN A 168 2.57 -8.81 5.04
C ASN A 168 3.35 -7.94 4.05
N GLU A 169 3.44 -6.65 4.33
CA GLU A 169 4.21 -5.70 3.54
C GLU A 169 4.97 -4.75 4.44
N VAL A 170 6.28 -4.68 4.25
CA VAL A 170 7.20 -3.78 4.94
C VAL A 170 7.64 -2.69 3.98
N PHE A 171 7.71 -1.46 4.48
CA PHE A 171 8.11 -0.27 3.74
C PHE A 171 9.31 0.37 4.42
N ILE A 172 10.32 0.67 3.62
CA ILE A 172 11.60 1.19 4.07
C ILE A 172 11.93 2.42 3.24
N ASN A 173 12.15 3.55 3.89
CA ASN A 173 12.64 4.75 3.23
C ASN A 173 14.10 4.57 2.80
N SER A 174 14.46 5.06 1.63
CA SER A 174 15.80 4.96 1.05
C SER A 174 16.32 6.35 0.70
N GLY A 175 17.60 6.61 0.95
CA GLY A 175 18.21 7.91 0.73
C GLY A 175 17.81 8.95 1.80
N ASN A 176 17.57 10.19 1.39
CA ASN A 176 17.22 11.27 2.32
C ASN A 176 15.79 11.13 2.85
N THR A 177 15.65 10.83 4.13
CA THR A 177 14.37 10.63 4.81
C THR A 177 13.72 11.91 5.34
N ALA A 178 14.39 13.06 5.25
CA ALA A 178 13.93 14.33 5.81
C ALA A 178 12.58 14.82 5.24
N ASN A 179 12.25 14.41 4.00
CA ASN A 179 10.99 14.74 3.34
C ASN A 179 9.81 13.82 3.73
N VAL A 180 10.07 12.78 4.49
CA VAL A 180 9.09 11.81 4.99
C VAL A 180 9.07 11.82 6.53
N ASN A 181 9.24 10.70 7.19
CA ASN A 181 9.21 10.62 8.66
C ASN A 181 10.57 10.86 9.34
N GLY A 182 11.65 11.00 8.59
CA GLY A 182 13.01 11.13 9.12
C GLY A 182 13.69 9.80 9.46
N GLU A 183 12.96 8.68 9.35
CA GLU A 183 13.40 7.36 9.79
C GLU A 183 13.54 6.38 8.61
N PHE A 184 14.37 5.33 8.80
CA PHE A 184 14.53 4.25 7.84
C PHE A 184 13.25 3.43 7.67
N PHE A 185 12.62 3.03 8.78
CA PHE A 185 11.36 2.30 8.75
C PHE A 185 10.19 3.26 8.53
N ASP A 186 9.36 2.98 7.52
CA ASP A 186 8.19 3.79 7.17
C ASP A 186 6.90 3.19 7.73
N GLN A 187 6.59 1.94 7.34
CA GLN A 187 5.36 1.29 7.80
C GLN A 187 5.39 -0.23 7.62
N ASN A 188 4.47 -0.90 8.30
CA ASN A 188 4.15 -2.31 8.10
C ASN A 188 2.65 -2.48 7.89
N ARG A 189 2.27 -3.46 7.07
CA ARG A 189 0.88 -3.87 6.85
C ARG A 189 0.76 -5.37 6.99
N LEU A 190 -0.07 -5.80 7.94
CA LEU A 190 -0.47 -7.19 8.07
C LEU A 190 -1.94 -7.30 7.64
N TYR A 191 -2.25 -8.18 6.68
CA TYR A 191 -3.58 -8.35 6.12
C TYR A 191 -4.01 -9.81 6.16
N LEU A 192 -5.21 -10.02 6.68
CA LEU A 192 -5.89 -11.31 6.77
C LEU A 192 -7.22 -11.19 6.03
N ALA A 193 -7.51 -12.11 5.13
CA ALA A 193 -8.73 -12.08 4.35
C ALA A 193 -9.29 -13.46 4.06
N THR A 194 -10.57 -13.47 3.77
CA THR A 194 -11.23 -14.55 3.05
C THR A 194 -11.62 -14.05 1.67
N GLY A 195 -11.55 -14.93 0.68
CA GLY A 195 -11.90 -14.61 -0.68
C GLY A 195 -12.59 -15.76 -1.37
N TYR A 196 -13.24 -15.43 -2.46
CA TYR A 196 -13.86 -16.39 -3.36
C TYR A 196 -13.33 -16.20 -4.78
N ARG A 197 -12.73 -17.24 -5.31
CA ARG A 197 -12.36 -17.32 -6.72
C ARG A 197 -13.58 -17.70 -7.54
N LEU A 198 -14.10 -16.74 -8.31
CA LEU A 198 -15.27 -16.95 -9.19
C LEU A 198 -14.90 -17.87 -10.35
N ASN A 199 -13.73 -17.65 -10.92
CA ASN A 199 -13.14 -18.43 -12.00
C ASN A 199 -11.62 -18.13 -12.10
N ALA A 200 -10.92 -18.70 -13.06
CA ALA A 200 -9.48 -18.46 -13.26
C ALA A 200 -9.12 -16.96 -13.46
N LYS A 201 -10.09 -16.11 -13.83
CA LYS A 201 -9.87 -14.70 -14.16
C LYS A 201 -10.28 -13.72 -13.07
N ALA A 202 -11.12 -14.11 -12.10
CA ALA A 202 -11.70 -13.18 -11.13
C ALA A 202 -11.73 -13.73 -9.72
N ASP A 203 -11.23 -12.95 -8.77
CA ASP A 203 -11.36 -13.19 -7.32
C ASP A 203 -12.00 -11.97 -6.66
N LEU A 204 -12.85 -12.21 -5.67
CA LEU A 204 -13.36 -11.21 -4.72
C LEU A 204 -12.84 -11.54 -3.33
N GLU A 205 -12.52 -10.52 -2.55
CA GLU A 205 -11.87 -10.66 -1.26
C GLU A 205 -12.36 -9.60 -0.27
N ILE A 206 -12.62 -10.01 0.95
CA ILE A 206 -12.87 -9.13 2.09
C ILE A 206 -11.88 -9.48 3.19
N GLY A 207 -11.29 -8.48 3.81
CA GLY A 207 -10.29 -8.73 4.85
C GLY A 207 -10.02 -7.55 5.75
N TYR A 208 -9.37 -7.88 6.85
CA TYR A 208 -8.88 -6.92 7.84
C TYR A 208 -7.38 -6.69 7.64
N MET A 209 -6.99 -5.41 7.65
CA MET A 209 -5.58 -5.00 7.62
C MET A 209 -5.26 -4.18 8.85
N ASN A 210 -4.20 -4.56 9.55
CA ASN A 210 -3.52 -3.69 10.50
C ASN A 210 -2.38 -2.97 9.77
N GLN A 211 -2.39 -1.65 9.80
CA GLN A 211 -1.33 -0.83 9.23
C GLN A 211 -0.70 0.03 10.32
N TYR A 212 0.53 -0.27 10.66
CA TYR A 212 1.39 0.57 11.49
C TYR A 212 2.13 1.56 10.59
N VAL A 213 2.01 2.84 10.85
CA VAL A 213 2.72 3.92 10.14
C VAL A 213 3.60 4.66 11.12
N ASN A 214 4.90 4.69 10.84
CA ASN A 214 5.89 5.43 11.62
C ASN A 214 5.86 6.91 11.22
N GLY A 215 5.55 7.78 12.16
CA GLY A 215 5.52 9.23 11.98
C GLY A 215 6.88 9.88 12.27
N ARG A 216 6.89 11.20 12.35
CA ARG A 216 8.08 11.96 12.76
C ARG A 216 8.29 11.91 14.27
N GLY A 217 9.54 11.85 14.70
CA GLY A 217 9.89 11.76 16.11
C GLY A 217 9.43 10.42 16.70
N ARG A 218 8.61 10.44 17.76
CA ARG A 218 8.08 9.21 18.40
C ARG A 218 6.58 9.02 18.16
N GLN A 219 6.06 9.65 17.10
CA GLN A 219 4.65 9.52 16.75
C GLN A 219 4.46 8.30 15.85
N PHE A 220 3.33 7.62 15.99
CA PHE A 220 2.91 6.59 15.06
C PHE A 220 1.38 6.52 14.96
N THR A 221 0.91 5.98 13.85
CA THR A 221 -0.51 5.72 13.63
C THR A 221 -0.73 4.24 13.44
N ASN A 222 -1.71 3.68 14.14
CA ASN A 222 -2.16 2.31 13.98
C ASN A 222 -3.54 2.30 13.33
N ASN A 223 -3.62 1.93 12.05
CA ASN A 223 -4.86 1.91 11.30
C ASN A 223 -5.44 0.49 11.27
N HIS A 224 -6.69 0.37 11.68
CA HIS A 224 -7.53 -0.80 11.51
C HIS A 224 -8.38 -0.61 10.26
N ILE A 225 -8.20 -1.45 9.27
CA ILE A 225 -8.74 -1.24 7.93
C ILE A 225 -9.60 -2.44 7.54
N LEU A 226 -10.85 -2.18 7.17
CA LEU A 226 -11.65 -3.14 6.42
C LEU A 226 -11.40 -2.92 4.93
N GLN A 227 -10.94 -3.96 4.23
CA GLN A 227 -10.67 -3.88 2.78
C GLN A 227 -11.57 -4.80 1.99
N LEU A 228 -12.18 -4.26 0.93
CA LEU A 228 -12.80 -4.99 -0.15
C LEU A 228 -11.89 -4.94 -1.37
N ALA A 229 -11.60 -6.08 -1.98
CA ALA A 229 -10.70 -6.14 -3.13
C ALA A 229 -11.24 -7.06 -4.24
N GLY A 230 -11.15 -6.57 -5.48
CA GLY A 230 -11.36 -7.35 -6.69
C GLY A 230 -10.02 -7.59 -7.40
N TYR A 231 -9.82 -8.78 -7.93
CA TYR A 231 -8.65 -9.14 -8.74
C TYR A 231 -9.12 -9.66 -10.08
N LEU A 232 -8.71 -9.02 -11.18
CA LEU A 232 -9.05 -9.43 -12.54
C LEU A 232 -7.77 -9.80 -13.32
N ARG A 233 -7.86 -10.89 -14.06
CA ARG A 233 -6.81 -11.45 -14.93
C ARG A 233 -7.41 -11.73 -16.30
N LEU A 234 -7.27 -10.78 -17.23
CA LEU A 234 -7.88 -10.76 -18.57
C LEU A 234 -6.84 -11.04 -19.67
#